data_04bc093d1e662e3c815d40f58b93c407
#
_entry.id   04bc093d1e662e3c815d40f58b93c407
#
_cell.length_a   1.000
_cell.length_b   1.000
_cell.length_c   1.000
_cell.angle_alpha   90.00
_cell.angle_beta   90.00
_cell.angle_gamma   90.00
#
_symmetry.space_group_name_H-M   'P 1'
#
loop_
_entity.id
_entity.type
_entity.pdbx_description
1 polymer ?
#
loop_
_entity_poly.entity_id
_entity_poly.type
_entity_poly.pdbx_seq_one_letter_code
_entity_poly.pdbx_strand_id
1 'polypeptide(L)'
;ITVIGGTFNERAVIMRYLFKTKEVRHLIYSIDFTILGTNDTSNFEFLYDDNEINDLKLYINETYILCALTFSTREKCVGKDKNLDILTNWAIHYQDSLGGIRNWLPHRDNKPINDTLTKLESITTISPYKIEPFDGSIESEQKNIRDNILYFTRKYPNTHFHLIIPTYSKLFYRLEPSAFYAQIKTILKWLVLETQNLPNVKIYGFDDLDYANDIASYIDAMHYNVDMNSMQLDAIANGTHILTPENIDEYLQTMENKIKAYDLAPLI
;
A
#
# COMPACT_ATOMS: atom_id res chain seq x y z
N ILE A 1 3.08 -5.50 -13.20
CA ILE A 1 3.98 -4.32 -13.09
C ILE A 1 3.92 -3.86 -11.65
N THR A 2 5.06 -3.70 -11.02
CA THR A 2 5.15 -3.27 -9.62
C THR A 2 6.05 -2.04 -9.53
N VAL A 3 5.59 -1.01 -8.83
CA VAL A 3 6.40 0.15 -8.42
C VAL A 3 6.50 0.11 -6.91
N ILE A 4 7.71 -0.12 -6.41
CA ILE A 4 7.96 -0.16 -4.98
C ILE A 4 7.78 1.25 -4.41
N GLY A 5 6.88 1.41 -3.43
CA GLY A 5 6.58 2.70 -2.81
C GLY A 5 5.93 3.72 -3.75
N GLY A 6 5.44 3.29 -4.93
CA GLY A 6 4.86 4.19 -5.92
C GLY A 6 3.62 4.92 -5.43
N THR A 7 3.60 6.25 -5.61
CA THR A 7 2.45 7.11 -5.36
C THR A 7 1.28 6.78 -6.30
N PHE A 8 0.09 7.29 -6.00
CA PHE A 8 -1.06 7.10 -6.90
C PHE A 8 -0.84 7.72 -8.28
N ASN A 9 -0.13 8.85 -8.36
CA ASN A 9 0.23 9.49 -9.63
C ASN A 9 1.13 8.59 -10.47
N GLU A 10 2.15 8.00 -9.87
CA GLU A 10 3.07 7.07 -10.54
C GLU A 10 2.34 5.83 -11.04
N ARG A 11 1.50 5.25 -10.21
CA ARG A 11 0.67 4.10 -10.60
C ARG A 11 -0.28 4.47 -11.76
N ALA A 12 -0.83 5.69 -11.78
CA ALA A 12 -1.69 6.17 -12.86
C ALA A 12 -0.93 6.31 -14.19
N VAL A 13 0.35 6.72 -14.17
CA VAL A 13 1.22 6.72 -15.37
C VAL A 13 1.32 5.32 -15.96
N ILE A 14 1.65 4.33 -15.12
CA ILE A 14 1.75 2.94 -15.53
C ILE A 14 0.42 2.39 -16.05
N MET A 15 -0.68 2.73 -15.39
CA MET A 15 -2.02 2.32 -15.85
C MET A 15 -2.36 2.92 -17.21
N ARG A 16 -2.03 4.20 -17.48
CA ARG A 16 -2.22 4.81 -18.79
C ARG A 16 -1.51 4.02 -19.89
N TYR A 17 -0.24 3.68 -19.67
CA TYR A 17 0.54 2.88 -20.60
C TYR A 17 -0.02 1.46 -20.75
N LEU A 18 -0.35 0.78 -19.64
CA LEU A 18 -0.91 -0.57 -19.64
C LEU A 18 -2.19 -0.63 -20.48
N PHE A 19 -3.15 0.26 -20.23
CA PHE A 19 -4.42 0.29 -20.93
C PHE A 19 -4.31 0.75 -22.41
N LYS A 20 -3.24 1.46 -22.76
CA LYS A 20 -2.93 1.82 -24.14
C LYS A 20 -2.41 0.63 -24.93
N THR A 21 -1.61 -0.23 -24.30
CA THR A 21 -0.85 -1.29 -24.96
C THR A 21 -1.46 -2.68 -24.80
N LYS A 22 -2.36 -2.88 -23.84
CA LYS A 22 -2.93 -4.20 -23.48
C LYS A 22 -4.43 -4.09 -23.23
N GLU A 23 -5.15 -5.16 -23.60
CA GLU A 23 -6.50 -5.42 -23.13
C GLU A 23 -6.43 -6.00 -21.71
N VAL A 24 -7.00 -5.30 -20.73
CA VAL A 24 -6.98 -5.70 -19.32
C VAL A 24 -8.39 -6.12 -18.90
N ARG A 25 -8.57 -7.38 -18.51
CA ARG A 25 -9.87 -7.90 -18.05
C ARG A 25 -10.07 -7.71 -16.55
N HIS A 26 -9.01 -7.93 -15.77
CA HIS A 26 -9.02 -7.79 -14.33
C HIS A 26 -7.81 -6.97 -13.89
N LEU A 27 -8.04 -5.99 -13.03
CA LEU A 27 -6.99 -5.18 -12.40
C LEU A 27 -7.17 -5.26 -10.88
N ILE A 28 -6.15 -5.73 -10.18
CA ILE A 28 -6.08 -5.70 -8.72
C ILE A 28 -5.29 -4.47 -8.32
N TYR A 29 -5.85 -3.63 -7.46
CA TYR A 29 -5.25 -2.36 -7.06
C TYR A 29 -5.35 -2.16 -5.55
N SER A 30 -4.21 -1.98 -4.89
CA SER A 30 -4.16 -1.67 -3.46
C SER A 30 -4.37 -0.18 -3.21
N ILE A 31 -5.36 0.18 -2.39
CA ILE A 31 -5.62 1.54 -1.94
C ILE A 31 -4.95 1.76 -0.60
N ASP A 32 -3.72 2.24 -0.65
CA ASP A 32 -2.91 2.53 0.53
C ASP A 32 -3.20 3.93 1.05
N PHE A 33 -3.86 4.01 2.21
CA PHE A 33 -4.23 5.27 2.84
C PHE A 33 -3.02 6.08 3.33
N THR A 34 -1.88 5.45 3.54
CA THR A 34 -0.66 6.15 4.03
C THR A 34 -0.03 7.05 2.98
N ILE A 35 -0.32 6.82 1.70
CA ILE A 35 0.24 7.58 0.57
C ILE A 35 -0.79 8.45 -0.15
N LEU A 36 -2.05 8.50 0.30
CA LEU A 36 -3.12 9.26 -0.37
C LEU A 36 -2.84 10.76 -0.46
N GLY A 37 -2.17 11.33 0.52
CA GLY A 37 -1.83 12.76 0.56
C GLY A 37 -0.55 13.13 -0.19
N THR A 38 0.20 12.15 -0.74
CA THR A 38 1.46 12.42 -1.43
C THR A 38 1.21 12.73 -2.90
N ASN A 39 1.62 13.93 -3.32
CA ASN A 39 1.50 14.42 -4.70
C ASN A 39 2.85 14.46 -5.42
N ASP A 40 3.80 13.61 -5.04
CA ASP A 40 5.10 13.61 -5.66
C ASP A 40 4.99 13.23 -7.15
N THR A 41 5.57 14.08 -7.99
CA THR A 41 5.69 13.82 -9.42
C THR A 41 6.85 12.87 -9.65
N SER A 42 6.58 11.78 -10.32
CA SER A 42 7.61 10.81 -10.63
C SER A 42 8.54 11.32 -11.73
N ASN A 43 9.83 11.03 -11.56
CA ASN A 43 10.84 11.33 -12.56
C ASN A 43 10.90 10.30 -13.71
N PHE A 44 9.96 9.34 -13.78
CA PHE A 44 9.99 8.27 -14.78
C PHE A 44 8.83 8.34 -15.79
N GLU A 45 7.99 9.38 -15.75
CA GLU A 45 6.85 9.52 -16.69
C GLU A 45 7.29 9.42 -18.15
N PHE A 46 8.47 9.92 -18.47
CA PHE A 46 9.03 9.88 -19.83
C PHE A 46 9.23 8.45 -20.37
N LEU A 47 9.37 7.44 -19.50
CA LEU A 47 9.48 6.03 -19.93
C LEU A 47 8.15 5.43 -20.40
N TYR A 48 7.05 6.12 -20.19
CA TYR A 48 5.70 5.65 -20.48
C TYR A 48 4.90 6.62 -21.37
N ASP A 49 5.57 7.63 -21.93
CA ASP A 49 5.00 8.52 -22.93
C ASP A 49 5.17 7.95 -24.36
N ASP A 50 4.86 8.74 -25.38
CA ASP A 50 4.99 8.32 -26.79
C ASP A 50 6.30 8.76 -27.43
N ASN A 51 7.23 9.31 -26.66
CA ASN A 51 8.49 9.86 -27.15
C ASN A 51 9.66 8.97 -26.76
N GLU A 52 9.94 7.95 -27.59
CA GLU A 52 11.08 7.02 -27.38
C GLU A 52 12.45 7.72 -27.30
N ILE A 53 12.59 8.95 -27.84
CA ILE A 53 13.85 9.67 -27.82
C ILE A 53 14.18 10.13 -26.40
N ASN A 54 13.19 10.50 -25.61
CA ASN A 54 13.43 10.97 -24.24
C ASN A 54 13.80 9.82 -23.26
N ASP A 55 13.55 8.57 -23.64
CA ASP A 55 14.02 7.38 -22.89
C ASP A 55 15.52 7.33 -22.80
N LEU A 56 16.21 7.94 -23.77
CA LEU A 56 17.66 8.05 -23.76
C LEU A 56 18.21 8.88 -22.61
N LYS A 57 17.39 9.65 -21.90
CA LYS A 57 17.81 10.43 -20.71
C LYS A 57 18.48 9.56 -19.66
N LEU A 58 18.06 8.29 -19.53
CA LEU A 58 18.69 7.34 -18.61
C LEU A 58 20.16 7.07 -18.96
N TYR A 59 20.50 7.13 -20.24
CA TYR A 59 21.82 6.81 -20.78
C TYR A 59 22.67 8.06 -21.02
N ILE A 60 22.03 9.24 -21.14
CA ILE A 60 22.72 10.52 -21.37
C ILE A 60 22.89 11.23 -20.03
N ASN A 61 23.71 10.66 -19.14
CA ASN A 61 24.14 11.29 -17.91
C ASN A 61 25.65 11.16 -17.74
N GLU A 62 26.27 12.08 -16.98
CA GLU A 62 27.70 12.16 -16.82
C GLU A 62 28.33 10.83 -16.37
N THR A 63 27.70 10.17 -15.37
CA THR A 63 28.24 8.90 -14.85
C THR A 63 28.21 7.81 -15.91
N TYR A 64 27.10 7.66 -16.65
CA TYR A 64 26.99 6.64 -17.68
C TYR A 64 28.00 6.89 -18.83
N ILE A 65 28.09 8.15 -19.31
CA ILE A 65 29.00 8.52 -20.37
C ILE A 65 30.44 8.25 -19.97
N LEU A 66 30.89 8.69 -18.79
CA LEU A 66 32.22 8.43 -18.28
C LEU A 66 32.51 6.94 -18.12
N CYS A 67 31.56 6.17 -17.61
CA CYS A 67 31.70 4.73 -17.46
C CYS A 67 31.81 4.02 -18.81
N ALA A 68 31.02 4.42 -19.79
CA ALA A 68 31.04 3.86 -21.15
C ALA A 68 32.37 4.20 -21.87
N LEU A 69 32.79 5.46 -21.83
CA LEU A 69 34.03 5.92 -22.49
C LEU A 69 35.29 5.33 -21.86
N THR A 70 35.26 5.03 -20.56
CA THR A 70 36.43 4.45 -19.87
C THR A 70 36.38 2.92 -19.79
N PHE A 71 35.39 2.29 -20.39
CA PHE A 71 35.13 0.83 -20.27
C PHE A 71 35.26 0.33 -18.82
N SER A 72 34.75 1.12 -17.89
CA SER A 72 34.98 0.88 -16.47
C SER A 72 34.14 -0.29 -15.94
N THR A 73 34.83 -1.24 -15.30
CA THR A 73 34.22 -2.37 -14.58
C THR A 73 33.99 -2.07 -13.10
N ARG A 74 34.21 -0.81 -12.66
CA ARG A 74 34.01 -0.43 -11.27
C ARG A 74 32.53 -0.58 -10.88
N GLU A 75 32.29 -0.98 -9.64
CA GLU A 75 30.94 -1.16 -9.09
C GLU A 75 30.01 0.03 -9.34
N LYS A 76 30.51 1.26 -9.23
CA LYS A 76 29.74 2.48 -9.53
C LYS A 76 29.27 2.59 -10.98
N CYS A 77 29.92 1.87 -11.91
CA CYS A 77 29.62 1.88 -13.34
C CYS A 77 28.74 0.69 -13.75
N VAL A 78 29.05 -0.49 -13.27
CA VAL A 78 28.36 -1.73 -13.64
C VAL A 78 27.29 -2.15 -12.62
N GLY A 79 27.22 -1.45 -11.48
CA GLY A 79 26.36 -1.80 -10.36
C GLY A 79 26.90 -3.01 -9.57
N LYS A 80 26.20 -3.35 -8.50
CA LYS A 80 26.44 -4.61 -7.79
C LYS A 80 25.79 -5.73 -8.59
N ASP A 81 26.50 -6.85 -8.71
CA ASP A 81 25.92 -8.07 -9.26
C ASP A 81 24.78 -8.53 -8.32
N LYS A 82 23.56 -8.27 -8.73
CA LYS A 82 22.38 -8.65 -7.99
C LYS A 82 21.59 -9.66 -8.82
N ASN A 83 21.34 -10.80 -8.25
CA ASN A 83 20.42 -11.76 -8.86
C ASN A 83 19.06 -11.09 -9.06
N LEU A 84 18.47 -11.19 -10.26
CA LEU A 84 17.13 -10.69 -10.56
C LEU A 84 16.06 -11.26 -9.61
N ASP A 85 16.31 -12.45 -9.04
CA ASP A 85 15.45 -13.06 -8.02
C ASP A 85 15.29 -12.16 -6.79
N ILE A 86 16.27 -11.30 -6.47
CA ILE A 86 16.18 -10.36 -5.34
C ILE A 86 15.07 -9.33 -5.56
N LEU A 87 14.77 -8.94 -6.79
CA LEU A 87 13.68 -8.00 -7.10
C LEU A 87 12.30 -8.57 -6.76
N THR A 88 12.15 -9.89 -6.82
CA THR A 88 10.90 -10.60 -6.52
C THR A 88 10.89 -11.22 -5.13
N ASN A 89 12.06 -11.37 -4.51
CA ASN A 89 12.27 -12.07 -3.24
C ASN A 89 12.50 -11.14 -2.05
N TRP A 90 12.24 -9.83 -2.18
CA TRP A 90 12.41 -8.90 -1.05
C TRP A 90 11.63 -9.36 0.19
N ALA A 91 10.45 -9.97 0.00
CA ALA A 91 9.64 -10.50 1.10
C ALA A 91 10.29 -11.73 1.77
N ILE A 92 11.11 -12.51 1.04
CA ILE A 92 11.80 -13.67 1.61
C ILE A 92 12.89 -13.23 2.60
N HIS A 93 13.55 -12.10 2.35
CA HIS A 93 14.56 -11.56 3.27
C HIS A 93 13.99 -11.19 4.65
N TYR A 94 12.69 -10.95 4.73
CA TYR A 94 12.04 -10.54 5.98
C TYR A 94 11.12 -11.61 6.55
N GLN A 95 11.10 -12.82 6.00
CA GLN A 95 10.34 -13.94 6.57
C GLN A 95 10.77 -14.26 8.00
N ASP A 96 12.05 -14.07 8.33
CA ASP A 96 12.59 -14.26 9.67
C ASP A 96 12.04 -13.24 10.68
N SER A 97 11.48 -12.13 10.22
CA SER A 97 10.81 -11.15 11.08
C SER A 97 9.35 -11.51 11.41
N LEU A 98 8.74 -12.48 10.70
CA LEU A 98 7.44 -13.02 11.10
C LEU A 98 7.53 -13.66 12.50
N GLY A 99 6.46 -13.59 13.28
CA GLY A 99 6.43 -14.10 14.65
C GLY A 99 6.41 -12.99 15.72
N GLY A 100 6.31 -11.73 15.28
CA GLY A 100 6.11 -10.58 16.16
C GLY A 100 7.40 -9.96 16.68
N ILE A 101 7.30 -9.14 17.74
CA ILE A 101 8.35 -8.21 18.19
C ILE A 101 9.71 -8.88 18.41
N ARG A 102 9.74 -10.08 18.98
CA ARG A 102 11.02 -10.79 19.23
C ARG A 102 11.81 -11.02 17.96
N ASN A 103 11.10 -11.27 16.86
CA ASN A 103 11.70 -11.49 15.54
C ASN A 103 11.98 -10.16 14.83
N TRP A 104 11.35 -9.06 15.21
CA TRP A 104 11.62 -7.73 14.67
C TRP A 104 12.91 -7.12 15.22
N LEU A 105 13.25 -7.40 16.49
CA LEU A 105 14.41 -6.80 17.16
C LEU A 105 15.75 -6.97 16.44
N PRO A 106 16.08 -8.12 15.82
CA PRO A 106 17.31 -8.28 15.04
C PRO A 106 17.32 -7.49 13.72
N HIS A 107 16.15 -7.05 13.22
CA HIS A 107 15.98 -6.41 11.90
C HIS A 107 15.79 -4.88 11.99
N ARG A 108 16.39 -4.21 12.97
CA ARG A 108 16.33 -2.75 13.11
C ARG A 108 17.02 -1.96 11.99
N ASP A 109 17.79 -2.61 11.14
CA ASP A 109 18.31 -2.05 9.90
C ASP A 109 17.21 -1.83 8.84
N ASN A 110 16.08 -2.54 8.98
CA ASN A 110 14.88 -2.31 8.18
C ASN A 110 14.10 -1.12 8.75
N LYS A 111 13.92 -0.07 7.93
CA LYS A 111 13.28 1.18 8.38
C LYS A 111 11.85 0.99 8.92
N PRO A 112 10.91 0.32 8.25
CA PRO A 112 9.56 0.05 8.78
C PRO A 112 9.55 -0.65 10.13
N ILE A 113 10.41 -1.65 10.31
CA ILE A 113 10.55 -2.36 11.59
C ILE A 113 11.06 -1.41 12.67
N ASN A 114 12.14 -0.68 12.38
CA ASN A 114 12.73 0.24 13.33
C ASN A 114 11.79 1.38 13.73
N ASP A 115 11.03 1.92 12.77
CA ASP A 115 10.03 2.96 13.03
C ASP A 115 8.93 2.43 13.97
N THR A 116 8.46 1.19 13.75
CA THR A 116 7.48 0.52 14.63
C THR A 116 8.01 0.33 16.04
N LEU A 117 9.23 -0.23 16.17
CA LEU A 117 9.85 -0.47 17.48
C LEU A 117 10.12 0.84 18.22
N THR A 118 10.58 1.88 17.52
CA THR A 118 10.82 3.21 18.12
C THR A 118 9.53 3.83 18.64
N LYS A 119 8.42 3.71 17.90
CA LYS A 119 7.11 4.17 18.37
C LYS A 119 6.66 3.40 19.62
N LEU A 120 6.83 2.07 19.65
CA LEU A 120 6.51 1.25 20.82
C LEU A 120 7.35 1.65 22.05
N GLU A 121 8.66 1.81 21.89
CA GLU A 121 9.57 2.21 22.98
C GLU A 121 9.28 3.61 23.52
N SER A 122 8.63 4.47 22.74
CA SER A 122 8.23 5.81 23.17
C SER A 122 6.99 5.80 24.07
N ILE A 123 6.27 4.69 24.15
CA ILE A 123 5.05 4.57 24.97
C ILE A 123 5.45 4.35 26.44
N THR A 124 5.30 5.36 27.25
CA THR A 124 5.63 5.31 28.70
C THR A 124 4.42 4.97 29.56
N THR A 125 3.21 5.11 29.05
CA THR A 125 1.97 4.86 29.79
C THR A 125 0.90 4.30 28.88
N ILE A 126 0.30 3.18 29.25
CA ILE A 126 -0.81 2.59 28.54
C ILE A 126 -2.10 3.17 29.09
N SER A 127 -2.77 3.97 28.30
CA SER A 127 -4.08 4.51 28.59
C SER A 127 -5.15 3.87 27.70
N PRO A 128 -6.42 3.86 28.12
CA PRO A 128 -7.52 3.47 27.21
C PRO A 128 -7.45 4.28 25.92
N TYR A 129 -7.41 3.57 24.78
CA TYR A 129 -7.29 4.24 23.50
C TYR A 129 -8.59 4.93 23.10
N LYS A 130 -8.47 6.19 22.75
CA LYS A 130 -9.59 6.97 22.20
C LYS A 130 -9.28 7.31 20.76
N ILE A 131 -10.23 7.05 19.89
CA ILE A 131 -10.20 7.55 18.52
C ILE A 131 -10.78 8.94 18.55
N GLU A 132 -9.94 9.92 18.27
CA GLU A 132 -10.37 11.32 18.17
C GLU A 132 -11.15 11.54 16.89
N PRO A 133 -12.16 12.42 16.89
CA PRO A 133 -12.85 12.81 15.68
C PRO A 133 -11.89 13.40 14.65
N PHE A 134 -12.14 13.13 13.39
CA PHE A 134 -11.48 13.81 12.28
C PHE A 134 -12.39 14.98 11.84
N ASP A 135 -11.92 16.19 12.01
CA ASP A 135 -12.60 17.44 11.65
C ASP A 135 -12.01 18.10 10.39
N GLY A 136 -11.03 17.43 9.75
CA GLY A 136 -10.39 17.90 8.54
C GLY A 136 -11.21 17.64 7.26
N SER A 137 -10.76 18.21 6.14
CA SER A 137 -11.28 17.91 4.80
C SER A 137 -10.55 16.70 4.20
N ILE A 138 -11.28 15.87 3.45
CA ILE A 138 -10.74 14.78 2.64
C ILE A 138 -10.75 15.10 1.13
N GLU A 139 -10.91 16.35 0.75
CA GLU A 139 -11.03 16.75 -0.66
C GLU A 139 -9.77 16.42 -1.47
N SER A 140 -8.60 16.52 -0.88
CA SER A 140 -7.32 16.17 -1.50
C SER A 140 -7.27 14.68 -1.83
N GLU A 141 -7.63 13.84 -0.86
CA GLU A 141 -7.66 12.38 -0.98
C GLU A 141 -8.72 11.94 -2.00
N GLN A 142 -9.90 12.56 -1.93
CA GLN A 142 -10.98 12.32 -2.91
C GLN A 142 -10.54 12.66 -4.32
N LYS A 143 -9.91 13.83 -4.51
CA LYS A 143 -9.39 14.25 -5.80
C LYS A 143 -8.34 13.26 -6.30
N ASN A 144 -7.40 12.88 -5.45
CA ASN A 144 -6.34 11.93 -5.81
C ASN A 144 -6.92 10.57 -6.24
N ILE A 145 -7.88 10.03 -5.51
CA ILE A 145 -8.56 8.78 -5.86
C ILE A 145 -9.36 8.93 -7.16
N ARG A 146 -10.10 10.03 -7.35
CA ARG A 146 -10.87 10.26 -8.58
C ARG A 146 -9.97 10.33 -9.81
N ASP A 147 -8.87 11.08 -9.73
CA ASP A 147 -8.00 11.34 -10.86
C ASP A 147 -7.12 10.15 -11.23
N ASN A 148 -6.68 9.38 -10.23
CA ASN A 148 -5.68 8.34 -10.43
C ASN A 148 -6.24 6.90 -10.41
N ILE A 149 -7.49 6.72 -9.95
CA ILE A 149 -8.13 5.40 -9.90
C ILE A 149 -9.47 5.42 -10.60
N LEU A 150 -10.43 6.23 -10.14
CA LEU A 150 -11.80 6.21 -10.65
C LEU A 150 -11.91 6.73 -12.10
N TYR A 151 -10.97 7.55 -12.54
CA TYR A 151 -10.84 7.90 -13.96
C TYR A 151 -10.75 6.64 -14.84
N PHE A 152 -9.92 5.67 -14.45
CA PHE A 152 -9.73 4.44 -15.22
C PHE A 152 -10.95 3.53 -15.15
N THR A 153 -11.59 3.42 -13.98
CA THR A 153 -12.78 2.58 -13.83
C THR A 153 -13.92 3.03 -14.73
N ARG A 154 -14.09 4.35 -14.89
CA ARG A 154 -15.10 4.96 -15.78
C ARG A 154 -14.72 4.87 -17.26
N LYS A 155 -13.43 5.03 -17.57
CA LYS A 155 -12.92 4.98 -18.94
C LYS A 155 -12.89 3.57 -19.52
N TYR A 156 -12.70 2.55 -18.68
CA TYR A 156 -12.56 1.15 -19.10
C TYR A 156 -13.63 0.27 -18.43
N PRO A 157 -14.91 0.41 -18.83
CA PRO A 157 -16.03 -0.27 -18.17
C PRO A 157 -16.01 -1.79 -18.33
N ASN A 158 -15.27 -2.34 -19.29
CA ASN A 158 -15.10 -3.77 -19.52
C ASN A 158 -13.98 -4.39 -18.67
N THR A 159 -13.22 -3.59 -17.94
CA THR A 159 -12.21 -4.06 -16.98
C THR A 159 -12.82 -4.15 -15.59
N HIS A 160 -12.66 -5.30 -14.94
CA HIS A 160 -13.05 -5.48 -13.54
C HIS A 160 -11.95 -4.96 -12.62
N PHE A 161 -12.25 -3.94 -11.84
CA PHE A 161 -11.33 -3.35 -10.86
C PHE A 161 -11.60 -3.94 -9.47
N HIS A 162 -10.60 -4.61 -8.92
CA HIS A 162 -10.59 -5.16 -7.59
C HIS A 162 -9.74 -4.26 -6.69
N LEU A 163 -10.39 -3.37 -5.95
CA LEU A 163 -9.73 -2.40 -5.07
C LEU A 163 -9.57 -3.04 -3.69
N ILE A 164 -8.35 -3.30 -3.28
CA ILE A 164 -8.04 -3.94 -2.01
C ILE A 164 -7.60 -2.87 -1.01
N ILE A 165 -8.23 -2.84 0.15
CA ILE A 165 -7.76 -2.09 1.30
C ILE A 165 -6.65 -2.91 1.96
N PRO A 166 -5.42 -2.38 2.12
CA PRO A 166 -4.34 -3.09 2.79
C PRO A 166 -4.75 -3.52 4.19
N THR A 167 -4.46 -4.76 4.55
CA THR A 167 -4.81 -5.32 5.86
C THR A 167 -3.77 -4.91 6.89
N TYR A 168 -3.85 -3.66 7.38
CA TYR A 168 -2.94 -3.20 8.43
C TYR A 168 -3.24 -3.88 9.77
N SER A 169 -2.17 -4.16 10.55
CA SER A 169 -2.37 -4.69 11.89
C SER A 169 -3.08 -3.70 12.82
N LYS A 170 -3.72 -4.19 13.87
CA LYS A 170 -4.30 -3.29 14.89
C LYS A 170 -3.21 -2.49 15.60
N LEU A 171 -2.00 -3.06 15.70
CA LEU A 171 -0.84 -2.35 16.21
C LEU A 171 -0.57 -1.07 15.39
N PHE A 172 -0.60 -1.16 14.06
CA PHE A 172 -0.40 0.01 13.20
C PHE A 172 -1.32 1.15 13.57
N TYR A 173 -2.64 0.90 13.63
CA TYR A 173 -3.63 1.93 14.01
C TYR A 173 -3.42 2.49 15.41
N ARG A 174 -2.90 1.69 16.34
CA ARG A 174 -2.60 2.10 17.72
C ARG A 174 -1.35 2.97 17.83
N LEU A 175 -0.46 2.91 16.85
CA LEU A 175 0.78 3.69 16.77
C LEU A 175 0.64 4.97 15.92
N GLU A 176 -0.45 5.12 15.17
CA GLU A 176 -0.75 6.31 14.40
C GLU A 176 -1.50 7.37 15.23
N PRO A 177 -1.53 8.64 14.79
CA PRO A 177 -2.31 9.69 15.46
C PRO A 177 -3.77 9.26 15.71
N SER A 178 -4.33 9.62 16.85
CA SER A 178 -5.66 9.16 17.29
C SER A 178 -6.81 9.48 16.33
N ALA A 179 -6.68 10.54 15.51
CA ALA A 179 -7.66 10.89 14.48
C ALA A 179 -7.46 10.13 13.15
N PHE A 180 -6.36 9.40 12.98
CA PHE A 180 -6.02 8.75 11.69
C PHE A 180 -7.07 7.74 11.26
N TYR A 181 -7.52 6.88 12.19
CA TYR A 181 -8.59 5.93 11.86
C TYR A 181 -9.91 6.62 11.48
N ALA A 182 -10.26 7.72 12.14
CA ALA A 182 -11.46 8.48 11.80
C ALA A 182 -11.39 9.11 10.41
N GLN A 183 -10.20 9.54 9.97
CA GLN A 183 -9.95 9.97 8.60
C GLN A 183 -10.15 8.83 7.60
N ILE A 184 -9.52 7.67 7.84
CA ILE A 184 -9.67 6.47 6.98
C ILE A 184 -11.14 6.06 6.88
N LYS A 185 -11.85 6.03 8.02
CA LYS A 185 -13.29 5.73 8.09
C LYS A 185 -14.10 6.65 7.15
N THR A 186 -13.79 7.94 7.15
CA THR A 186 -14.45 8.94 6.32
C THR A 186 -14.15 8.72 4.84
N ILE A 187 -12.89 8.47 4.48
CA ILE A 187 -12.46 8.23 3.10
C ILE A 187 -13.07 6.93 2.57
N LEU A 188 -13.01 5.85 3.34
CA LEU A 188 -13.49 4.53 2.90
C LEU A 188 -15.00 4.52 2.72
N LYS A 189 -15.74 5.12 3.65
CA LYS A 189 -17.21 5.27 3.51
C LYS A 189 -17.56 6.06 2.25
N TRP A 190 -16.88 7.18 2.01
CA TRP A 190 -17.05 7.95 0.78
C TRP A 190 -16.74 7.12 -0.46
N LEU A 191 -15.63 6.37 -0.48
CA LEU A 191 -15.21 5.58 -1.63
C LEU A 191 -16.24 4.49 -1.99
N VAL A 192 -16.78 3.79 -1.00
CA VAL A 192 -17.83 2.79 -1.20
C VAL A 192 -19.08 3.43 -1.81
N LEU A 193 -19.50 4.60 -1.31
CA LEU A 193 -20.65 5.32 -1.86
C LEU A 193 -20.39 5.89 -3.25
N GLU A 194 -19.20 6.40 -3.52
CA GLU A 194 -18.81 6.94 -4.83
C GLU A 194 -18.79 5.86 -5.92
N THR A 195 -18.48 4.61 -5.54
CA THR A 195 -18.34 3.49 -6.48
C THR A 195 -19.59 2.60 -6.57
N GLN A 196 -20.62 2.80 -5.75
CA GLN A 196 -21.79 1.93 -5.68
C GLN A 196 -22.50 1.70 -7.02
N ASN A 197 -22.45 2.67 -7.93
CA ASN A 197 -23.07 2.59 -9.27
C ASN A 197 -22.07 2.17 -10.36
N LEU A 198 -20.88 1.73 -10.03
CA LEU A 198 -19.87 1.25 -10.96
C LEU A 198 -19.81 -0.30 -10.91
N PRO A 199 -20.53 -1.00 -11.82
CA PRO A 199 -20.67 -2.46 -11.75
C PRO A 199 -19.36 -3.21 -11.96
N ASN A 200 -18.37 -2.54 -12.52
CA ASN A 200 -17.03 -3.07 -12.78
C ASN A 200 -16.04 -2.81 -11.62
N VAL A 201 -16.48 -2.24 -10.50
CA VAL A 201 -15.64 -1.95 -9.33
C VAL A 201 -16.13 -2.76 -8.13
N LYS A 202 -15.19 -3.42 -7.44
CA LYS A 202 -15.41 -4.04 -6.15
C LYS A 202 -14.32 -3.62 -5.18
N ILE A 203 -14.71 -3.27 -3.96
CA ILE A 203 -13.80 -2.90 -2.87
C ILE A 203 -13.77 -4.05 -1.88
N TYR A 204 -12.58 -4.47 -1.47
CA TYR A 204 -12.36 -5.57 -0.54
C TYR A 204 -11.69 -5.08 0.72
N GLY A 205 -12.23 -5.46 1.90
CA GLY A 205 -11.69 -5.14 3.22
C GLY A 205 -11.48 -6.41 4.04
N PHE A 206 -10.38 -6.45 4.77
CA PHE A 206 -9.94 -7.61 5.57
C PHE A 206 -9.46 -7.22 6.97
N ASP A 207 -9.40 -5.93 7.26
CA ASP A 207 -8.89 -5.42 8.54
C ASP A 207 -9.80 -5.79 9.72
N ASP A 208 -11.10 -6.05 9.45
CA ASP A 208 -12.05 -6.51 10.45
C ASP A 208 -11.79 -7.94 10.92
N LEU A 209 -10.95 -8.70 10.23
CA LEU A 209 -10.59 -10.06 10.60
C LEU A 209 -9.70 -10.11 11.84
N ASP A 210 -9.73 -11.24 12.55
CA ASP A 210 -8.83 -11.51 13.68
C ASP A 210 -7.37 -11.65 13.26
N TYR A 211 -7.11 -11.98 12.00
CA TYR A 211 -5.78 -11.96 11.40
C TYR A 211 -5.03 -10.66 11.70
N ALA A 212 -5.70 -9.53 11.57
CA ALA A 212 -5.10 -8.21 11.79
C ALA A 212 -4.84 -7.88 13.28
N ASN A 213 -5.26 -8.73 14.22
CA ASN A 213 -4.92 -8.62 15.64
C ASN A 213 -3.58 -9.30 15.96
N ASP A 214 -3.16 -10.28 15.15
CA ASP A 214 -1.96 -11.08 15.41
C ASP A 214 -0.74 -10.55 14.67
N ILE A 215 0.10 -9.80 15.38
CA ILE A 215 1.35 -9.27 14.81
C ILE A 215 2.36 -10.34 14.41
N ALA A 216 2.18 -11.60 14.85
CA ALA A 216 3.02 -12.70 14.40
C ALA A 216 2.85 -12.99 12.91
N SER A 217 1.71 -12.58 12.32
CA SER A 217 1.42 -12.67 10.90
C SER A 217 1.99 -11.48 10.09
N TYR A 218 2.78 -10.62 10.71
CA TYR A 218 3.32 -9.40 10.11
C TYR A 218 4.84 -9.35 10.18
N ILE A 219 5.44 -8.78 9.13
CA ILE A 219 6.87 -8.48 9.05
C ILE A 219 7.22 -7.24 9.89
N ASP A 220 6.31 -6.28 9.93
CA ASP A 220 6.30 -5.05 10.74
C ASP A 220 4.83 -4.69 11.03
N ALA A 221 4.51 -3.49 11.50
CA ALA A 221 3.12 -3.15 11.82
C ALA A 221 2.18 -3.10 10.58
N MET A 222 2.71 -3.05 9.36
CA MET A 222 1.92 -2.82 8.13
C MET A 222 1.94 -3.99 7.15
N HIS A 223 3.10 -4.67 7.01
CA HIS A 223 3.32 -5.64 5.97
C HIS A 223 3.00 -7.06 6.46
N TYR A 224 1.90 -7.59 5.99
CA TYR A 224 1.40 -8.93 6.34
C TYR A 224 2.12 -10.04 5.55
N ASN A 225 2.02 -11.26 6.04
CA ASN A 225 2.55 -12.46 5.40
C ASN A 225 1.81 -12.76 4.06
N VAL A 226 2.46 -13.52 3.18
CA VAL A 226 1.95 -13.89 1.85
C VAL A 226 0.63 -14.65 1.87
N ASP A 227 0.28 -15.31 2.97
CA ASP A 227 -0.99 -16.01 3.15
C ASP A 227 -2.20 -15.06 3.06
N MET A 228 -2.06 -13.81 3.52
CA MET A 228 -3.09 -12.79 3.32
C MET A 228 -3.31 -12.48 1.83
N ASN A 229 -2.26 -12.46 1.00
CA ASN A 229 -2.43 -12.29 -0.44
C ASN A 229 -3.25 -13.45 -1.05
N SER A 230 -3.04 -14.69 -0.58
CA SER A 230 -3.84 -15.84 -1.01
C SER A 230 -5.31 -15.68 -0.61
N MET A 231 -5.57 -15.24 0.64
CA MET A 231 -6.93 -14.96 1.11
C MET A 231 -7.61 -13.87 0.27
N GLN A 232 -6.89 -12.82 -0.10
CA GLN A 232 -7.40 -11.74 -0.96
C GLN A 232 -7.76 -12.26 -2.36
N LEU A 233 -6.92 -13.10 -2.95
CA LEU A 233 -7.19 -13.72 -4.26
C LEU A 233 -8.40 -14.66 -4.20
N ASP A 234 -8.51 -15.47 -3.14
CA ASP A 234 -9.65 -16.35 -2.90
C ASP A 234 -10.95 -15.54 -2.72
N ALA A 235 -10.88 -14.42 -2.01
CA ALA A 235 -12.02 -13.52 -1.86
C ALA A 235 -12.47 -12.90 -3.18
N ILE A 236 -11.53 -12.52 -4.05
CA ILE A 236 -11.84 -12.04 -5.40
C ILE A 236 -12.51 -13.13 -6.23
N ALA A 237 -11.98 -14.35 -6.19
CA ALA A 237 -12.51 -15.49 -6.93
C ALA A 237 -13.92 -15.89 -6.47
N ASN A 238 -14.17 -15.86 -5.16
CA ASN A 238 -15.43 -16.28 -4.55
C ASN A 238 -16.45 -15.14 -4.34
N GLY A 239 -16.04 -13.87 -4.55
CA GLY A 239 -16.90 -12.71 -4.32
C GLY A 239 -17.24 -12.47 -2.85
N THR A 240 -16.30 -12.72 -1.94
CA THR A 240 -16.44 -12.50 -0.49
C THR A 240 -15.68 -11.25 -0.05
N HIS A 241 -15.89 -10.79 1.19
CA HIS A 241 -15.21 -9.61 1.77
C HIS A 241 -15.40 -8.31 0.98
N ILE A 242 -16.49 -8.21 0.22
CA ILE A 242 -16.80 -7.02 -0.57
C ILE A 242 -17.47 -6.00 0.33
N LEU A 243 -16.94 -4.77 0.32
CA LEU A 243 -17.52 -3.63 1.02
C LEU A 243 -18.58 -2.97 0.13
N THR A 244 -19.78 -2.81 0.68
CA THR A 244 -20.94 -2.24 0.02
C THR A 244 -21.60 -1.18 0.93
N PRO A 245 -22.51 -0.33 0.39
CA PRO A 245 -23.24 0.61 1.22
C PRO A 245 -24.00 -0.03 2.38
N GLU A 246 -24.41 -1.31 2.24
CA GLU A 246 -25.20 -2.04 3.24
C GLU A 246 -24.35 -2.55 4.40
N ASN A 247 -23.04 -2.87 4.19
CA ASN A 247 -22.19 -3.49 5.20
C ASN A 247 -21.05 -2.60 5.71
N ILE A 248 -20.78 -1.46 5.06
CA ILE A 248 -19.63 -0.60 5.39
C ILE A 248 -19.66 -0.09 6.82
N ASP A 249 -20.83 0.25 7.35
CA ASP A 249 -20.96 0.78 8.71
C ASP A 249 -20.65 -0.30 9.76
N GLU A 250 -21.07 -1.54 9.54
CA GLU A 250 -20.75 -2.68 10.41
C GLU A 250 -19.27 -3.02 10.36
N TYR A 251 -18.68 -3.06 9.16
CA TYR A 251 -17.26 -3.26 8.97
C TYR A 251 -16.42 -2.21 9.74
N LEU A 252 -16.73 -0.93 9.56
CA LEU A 252 -16.02 0.17 10.22
C LEU A 252 -16.23 0.15 11.75
N GLN A 253 -17.40 -0.22 12.23
CA GLN A 253 -17.66 -0.34 13.66
C GLN A 253 -16.88 -1.51 14.28
N THR A 254 -16.80 -2.64 13.57
CA THR A 254 -16.01 -3.81 14.00
C THR A 254 -14.54 -3.43 14.10
N MET A 255 -14.01 -2.73 13.10
CA MET A 255 -12.66 -2.20 13.09
C MET A 255 -12.39 -1.27 14.29
N GLU A 256 -13.28 -0.30 14.52
CA GLU A 256 -13.17 0.65 15.63
C GLU A 256 -13.11 -0.06 16.97
N ASN A 257 -13.97 -1.04 17.18
CA ASN A 257 -14.03 -1.83 18.41
C ASN A 257 -12.72 -2.63 18.62
N LYS A 258 -12.22 -3.28 17.56
CA LYS A 258 -10.96 -4.05 17.63
C LYS A 258 -9.74 -3.17 17.87
N ILE A 259 -9.66 -2.00 17.24
CA ILE A 259 -8.58 -1.03 17.49
C ILE A 259 -8.58 -0.56 18.95
N LYS A 260 -9.77 -0.21 19.49
CA LYS A 260 -9.90 0.23 20.88
C LYS A 260 -9.56 -0.87 21.89
N ALA A 261 -9.94 -2.11 21.57
CA ALA A 261 -9.71 -3.27 22.44
C ALA A 261 -8.28 -3.84 22.35
N TYR A 262 -7.49 -3.41 21.35
CA TYR A 262 -6.15 -3.97 21.15
C TYR A 262 -5.22 -3.61 22.29
N ASP A 263 -4.70 -4.62 22.98
CA ASP A 263 -3.83 -4.47 24.14
C ASP A 263 -2.36 -4.31 23.71
N LEU A 264 -1.74 -3.22 24.15
CA LEU A 264 -0.32 -2.97 23.92
C LEU A 264 0.57 -3.50 25.06
N ALA A 265 0.00 -3.86 26.21
CA ALA A 265 0.79 -4.25 27.37
C ALA A 265 1.76 -5.43 27.12
N PRO A 266 1.39 -6.46 26.33
CA PRO A 266 2.32 -7.55 26.01
C PRO A 266 3.49 -7.16 25.10
N LEU A 267 3.45 -5.95 24.51
CA LEU A 267 4.37 -5.51 23.45
C LEU A 267 5.40 -4.48 23.93
N ILE A 268 5.25 -3.98 25.17
CA ILE A 268 6.06 -2.88 25.74
C ILE A 268 6.98 -3.41 26.85
#